data_490ea9c03f25b78d716bd5cf695735bc
#
_entry.id   490ea9c03f25b78d716bd5cf695735bc
#
_cell.length_a   1.000
_cell.length_b   1.000
_cell.length_c   1.000
_cell.angle_alpha   90.00
_cell.angle_beta   90.00
_cell.angle_gamma   90.00
#
_symmetry.space_group_name_H-M   'P 1'
#
loop_
_entity.id
_entity.type
_entity.pdbx_description
1 polymer ?
#
loop_
_entity_poly.entity_id
_entity_poly.type
_entity_poly.pdbx_seq_one_letter_code
_entity_poly.pdbx_strand_id
1 'polypeptide(L)'
;MLYGRHQLSNQQLRERADRVLASVGLQGREEHHPSQLSGGQQQRVAIARALINDPEVLLADEPTGNLDSRTSIEIMGIFQELNGRGITIVMVTHESDIAAYAQRNVVLRDGLVLNDFAVAERRNAVVEMERLTTSARDER
;
A
#
# COMPACT_ATOMS: atom_id res chain seq x y z
N MET A 1 -27.66 -18.57 -8.74
CA MET A 1 -26.47 -19.34 -8.36
C MET A 1 -25.91 -18.70 -7.11
N LEU A 2 -26.17 -19.28 -5.93
CA LEU A 2 -25.66 -18.81 -4.65
C LEU A 2 -24.22 -19.30 -4.55
N TYR A 3 -23.25 -18.37 -4.50
CA TYR A 3 -21.87 -18.67 -4.16
C TYR A 3 -21.84 -19.26 -2.77
N GLY A 4 -21.61 -20.57 -2.68
CA GLY A 4 -21.33 -21.24 -1.42
C GLY A 4 -20.07 -20.66 -0.81
N ARG A 5 -20.21 -19.74 0.14
CA ARG A 5 -19.11 -19.35 1.02
C ARG A 5 -18.79 -20.58 1.86
N HIS A 6 -17.74 -21.31 1.51
CA HIS A 6 -17.12 -22.24 2.43
C HIS A 6 -16.75 -21.43 3.66
N GLN A 7 -17.44 -21.65 4.77
CA GLN A 7 -17.08 -21.05 6.06
C GLN A 7 -15.71 -21.58 6.44
N LEU A 8 -14.71 -20.70 6.43
CA LEU A 8 -13.37 -21.03 6.91
C LEU A 8 -13.46 -21.32 8.42
N SER A 9 -12.71 -22.31 8.89
CA SER A 9 -12.54 -22.52 10.33
C SER A 9 -11.80 -21.35 10.97
N ASN A 10 -11.93 -21.17 12.29
CA ASN A 10 -11.20 -20.13 13.02
C ASN A 10 -9.69 -20.25 12.83
N GLN A 11 -9.17 -21.44 12.71
CA GLN A 11 -7.75 -21.67 12.42
C GLN A 11 -7.38 -21.17 11.04
N GLN A 12 -8.17 -21.48 9.98
CA GLN A 12 -7.94 -21.03 8.62
C GLN A 12 -8.03 -19.50 8.48
N LEU A 13 -8.95 -18.87 9.23
CA LEU A 13 -9.06 -17.41 9.27
C LEU A 13 -7.82 -16.78 9.91
N ARG A 14 -7.31 -17.35 11.00
CA ARG A 14 -6.10 -16.87 11.66
C ARG A 14 -4.88 -17.02 10.76
N GLU A 15 -4.65 -18.19 10.19
CA GLU A 15 -3.56 -18.44 9.24
C GLU A 15 -3.61 -17.50 8.02
N ARG A 16 -4.80 -17.15 7.54
CA ARG A 16 -4.98 -16.19 6.45
C ARG A 16 -4.61 -14.78 6.91
N ALA A 17 -5.06 -14.37 8.09
CA ALA A 17 -4.71 -13.06 8.64
C ALA A 17 -3.20 -12.93 8.84
N ASP A 18 -2.54 -13.94 9.40
CA ASP A 18 -1.09 -13.95 9.63
C ASP A 18 -0.31 -13.83 8.32
N ARG A 19 -0.71 -14.57 7.26
CA ARG A 19 -0.10 -14.44 5.94
C ARG A 19 -0.25 -13.04 5.34
N VAL A 20 -1.43 -12.44 5.47
CA VAL A 20 -1.69 -11.10 4.93
C VAL A 20 -0.91 -10.05 5.73
N LEU A 21 -0.87 -10.14 7.05
CA LEU A 21 -0.05 -9.25 7.89
C LEU A 21 1.43 -9.36 7.55
N ALA A 22 1.94 -10.58 7.37
CA ALA A 22 3.32 -10.80 6.96
C ALA A 22 3.62 -10.15 5.58
N SER A 23 2.67 -10.22 4.63
CA SER A 23 2.84 -9.64 3.29
C SER A 23 2.94 -8.11 3.26
N VAL A 24 2.51 -7.43 4.31
CA VAL A 24 2.65 -5.98 4.48
C VAL A 24 3.71 -5.60 5.52
N GLY A 25 4.54 -6.55 5.95
CA GLY A 25 5.65 -6.31 6.88
C GLY A 25 5.23 -6.13 8.33
N LEU A 26 4.12 -6.76 8.76
CA LEU A 26 3.62 -6.75 10.14
C LEU A 26 3.79 -8.08 10.86
N GLN A 27 4.66 -8.95 10.38
CA GLN A 27 4.98 -10.22 11.07
C GLN A 27 5.45 -9.95 12.51
N GLY A 28 4.90 -10.67 13.47
CA GLY A 28 5.18 -10.50 14.90
C GLY A 28 4.43 -9.33 15.57
N ARG A 29 3.44 -8.73 14.88
CA ARG A 29 2.60 -7.65 15.39
C ARG A 29 1.12 -8.04 15.51
N GLU A 30 0.80 -9.31 15.35
CA GLU A 30 -0.56 -9.85 15.26
C GLU A 30 -1.39 -9.57 16.51
N GLU A 31 -0.75 -9.54 17.69
CA GLU A 31 -1.39 -9.31 18.98
C GLU A 31 -1.33 -7.85 19.46
N HIS A 32 -0.78 -6.92 18.63
CA HIS A 32 -0.69 -5.52 19.01
C HIS A 32 -2.05 -4.80 18.87
N HIS A 33 -2.40 -4.00 19.87
CA HIS A 33 -3.52 -3.09 19.77
C HIS A 33 -3.18 -1.89 18.86
N PRO A 34 -4.18 -1.27 18.20
CA PRO A 34 -3.94 -0.10 17.33
C PRO A 34 -3.15 1.04 17.99
N SER A 35 -3.36 1.26 19.29
CA SER A 35 -2.64 2.29 20.07
C SER A 35 -1.14 2.01 20.26
N GLN A 36 -0.71 0.78 20.02
CA GLN A 36 0.69 0.34 20.12
C GLN A 36 1.42 0.39 18.77
N LEU A 37 0.71 0.76 17.70
CA LEU A 37 1.21 0.79 16.33
C LEU A 37 1.51 2.23 15.91
N SER A 38 2.64 2.42 15.19
CA SER A 38 2.93 3.68 14.51
C SER A 38 1.91 3.99 13.40
N GLY A 39 1.84 5.23 12.93
CA GLY A 39 0.96 5.62 11.82
C GLY A 39 1.18 4.76 10.57
N GLY A 40 2.43 4.50 10.20
CA GLY A 40 2.77 3.61 9.09
C GLY A 40 2.35 2.15 9.32
N GLN A 41 2.47 1.64 10.55
CA GLN A 41 1.98 0.31 10.89
C GLN A 41 0.46 0.23 10.86
N GLN A 42 -0.25 1.26 11.32
CA GLN A 42 -1.71 1.34 11.20
C GLN A 42 -2.15 1.36 9.74
N GLN A 43 -1.43 2.10 8.86
CA GLN A 43 -1.70 2.10 7.43
C GLN A 43 -1.47 0.70 6.81
N ARG A 44 -0.42 -0.01 7.21
CA ARG A 44 -0.19 -1.40 6.77
C ARG A 44 -1.30 -2.34 7.22
N VAL A 45 -1.87 -2.16 8.43
CA VAL A 45 -3.05 -2.90 8.88
C VAL A 45 -4.26 -2.60 8.00
N ALA A 46 -4.48 -1.34 7.60
CA ALA A 46 -5.56 -0.97 6.70
C ALA A 46 -5.42 -1.65 5.33
N ILE A 47 -4.20 -1.69 4.78
CA ILE A 47 -3.89 -2.42 3.54
C ILE A 47 -4.15 -3.93 3.73
N ALA A 48 -3.67 -4.53 4.81
CA ALA A 48 -3.88 -5.94 5.11
C ALA A 48 -5.38 -6.30 5.19
N ARG A 49 -6.19 -5.45 5.82
CA ARG A 49 -7.65 -5.61 5.86
C ARG A 49 -8.28 -5.62 4.46
N ALA A 50 -7.81 -4.76 3.57
CA ALA A 50 -8.30 -4.73 2.19
C ALA A 50 -7.90 -5.98 1.40
N LEU A 51 -6.74 -6.58 1.72
CA LEU A 51 -6.20 -7.76 1.03
C LEU A 51 -6.81 -9.09 1.50
N ILE A 52 -7.50 -9.12 2.64
CA ILE A 52 -7.93 -10.38 3.28
C ILE A 52 -8.85 -11.23 2.38
N ASN A 53 -9.53 -10.62 1.42
CA ASN A 53 -10.45 -11.30 0.51
C ASN A 53 -9.87 -11.53 -0.90
N ASP A 54 -8.55 -11.43 -1.07
CA ASP A 54 -7.84 -11.56 -2.35
C ASP A 54 -8.48 -10.70 -3.47
N PRO A 55 -8.50 -9.37 -3.31
CA PRO A 55 -9.15 -8.49 -4.26
C PRO A 55 -8.33 -8.39 -5.57
N GLU A 56 -9.04 -8.21 -6.69
CA GLU A 56 -8.41 -7.88 -7.97
C GLU A 56 -8.09 -6.38 -8.07
N VAL A 57 -8.82 -5.55 -7.33
CA VAL A 57 -8.68 -4.08 -7.31
C VAL A 57 -8.63 -3.60 -5.87
N LEU A 58 -7.67 -2.73 -5.57
CA LEU A 58 -7.54 -2.05 -4.28
C LEU A 58 -7.68 -0.55 -4.49
N LEU A 59 -8.59 0.07 -3.73
CA LEU A 59 -8.81 1.51 -3.73
C LEU A 59 -8.13 2.12 -2.50
N ALA A 60 -7.31 3.13 -2.71
CA ALA A 60 -6.58 3.84 -1.67
C ALA A 60 -6.85 5.35 -1.79
N ASP A 61 -7.41 5.92 -0.74
CA ASP A 61 -7.69 7.36 -0.65
C ASP A 61 -6.69 8.01 0.31
N GLU A 62 -5.86 8.91 -0.21
CA GLU A 62 -4.78 9.61 0.50
C GLU A 62 -3.94 8.69 1.41
N PRO A 63 -3.38 7.58 0.90
CA PRO A 63 -2.80 6.53 1.74
C PRO A 63 -1.53 6.96 2.49
N THR A 64 -0.95 8.11 2.16
CA THR A 64 0.29 8.66 2.73
C THR A 64 0.10 9.98 3.46
N GLY A 65 -1.10 10.57 3.44
CA GLY A 65 -1.38 11.95 3.85
C GLY A 65 -1.01 12.33 5.30
N ASN A 66 -0.82 11.34 6.19
CA ASN A 66 -0.44 11.56 7.59
C ASN A 66 0.90 10.89 7.96
N LEU A 67 1.71 10.55 6.97
CA LEU A 67 2.96 9.82 7.16
C LEU A 67 4.16 10.71 6.83
N ASP A 68 5.30 10.43 7.48
CA ASP A 68 6.57 11.03 7.08
C ASP A 68 7.03 10.50 5.72
N SER A 69 7.94 11.22 5.07
CA SER A 69 8.39 10.91 3.71
C SER A 69 8.95 9.50 3.56
N ARG A 70 9.72 9.02 4.54
CA ARG A 70 10.29 7.66 4.50
C ARG A 70 9.20 6.60 4.58
N THR A 71 8.29 6.74 5.53
CA THR A 71 7.16 5.83 5.70
C THR A 71 6.24 5.87 4.48
N SER A 72 6.04 7.03 3.85
CA SER A 72 5.29 7.17 2.60
C SER A 72 5.91 6.34 1.47
N ILE A 73 7.24 6.39 1.31
CA ILE A 73 7.96 5.57 0.31
C ILE A 73 7.78 4.08 0.61
N GLU A 74 7.84 3.66 1.88
CA GLU A 74 7.61 2.27 2.28
C GLU A 74 6.20 1.79 1.90
N ILE A 75 5.17 2.62 2.12
CA ILE A 75 3.79 2.31 1.73
C ILE A 75 3.66 2.23 0.20
N MET A 76 4.30 3.14 -0.54
CA MET A 76 4.31 3.08 -2.00
C MET A 76 5.02 1.81 -2.51
N GLY A 77 6.05 1.34 -1.82
CA GLY A 77 6.70 0.06 -2.09
C GLY A 77 5.75 -1.12 -1.98
N ILE A 78 4.92 -1.16 -0.93
CA ILE A 78 3.88 -2.20 -0.77
C ILE A 78 2.89 -2.15 -1.95
N PHE A 79 2.39 -0.98 -2.34
CA PHE A 79 1.48 -0.85 -3.47
C PHE A 79 2.13 -1.28 -4.79
N GLN A 80 3.39 -0.94 -5.03
CA GLN A 80 4.12 -1.38 -6.23
C GLN A 80 4.33 -2.89 -6.25
N GLU A 81 4.63 -3.52 -5.12
CA GLU A 81 4.75 -4.97 -4.99
C GLU A 81 3.40 -5.67 -5.25
N LEU A 82 2.32 -5.20 -4.65
CA LEU A 82 0.98 -5.73 -4.86
C LEU A 82 0.54 -5.62 -6.33
N ASN A 83 0.83 -4.47 -6.96
CA ASN A 83 0.57 -4.28 -8.38
C ASN A 83 1.40 -5.25 -9.26
N GLY A 84 2.66 -5.49 -8.91
CA GLY A 84 3.51 -6.50 -9.57
C GLY A 84 2.98 -7.92 -9.45
N ARG A 85 2.19 -8.23 -8.43
CA ARG A 85 1.48 -9.51 -8.24
C ARG A 85 0.15 -9.59 -9.00
N GLY A 86 -0.25 -8.53 -9.72
CA GLY A 86 -1.46 -8.49 -10.55
C GLY A 86 -2.66 -7.78 -9.93
N ILE A 87 -2.53 -7.20 -8.73
CA ILE A 87 -3.61 -6.39 -8.13
C ILE A 87 -3.61 -5.01 -8.80
N THR A 88 -4.76 -4.59 -9.29
CA THR A 88 -4.93 -3.22 -9.78
C THR A 88 -5.04 -2.26 -8.59
N ILE A 89 -4.18 -1.25 -8.55
CA ILE A 89 -4.20 -0.22 -7.50
C ILE A 89 -4.79 1.06 -8.11
N VAL A 90 -5.87 1.55 -7.53
CA VAL A 90 -6.44 2.86 -7.83
C VAL A 90 -6.24 3.75 -6.60
N MET A 91 -5.44 4.78 -6.75
CA MET A 91 -5.07 5.68 -5.65
C MET A 91 -5.56 7.09 -5.93
N VAL A 92 -6.16 7.72 -4.93
CA VAL A 92 -6.48 9.15 -4.93
C VAL A 92 -5.44 9.86 -4.07
N THR A 93 -4.80 10.88 -4.62
CA THR A 93 -3.88 11.75 -3.88
C THR A 93 -3.82 13.14 -4.51
N HIS A 94 -3.55 14.14 -3.70
CA HIS A 94 -3.23 15.49 -4.17
C HIS A 94 -1.71 15.76 -4.20
N GLU A 95 -0.91 14.79 -3.76
CA GLU A 95 0.55 14.87 -3.72
C GLU A 95 1.16 14.40 -5.04
N SER A 96 1.80 15.31 -5.78
CA SER A 96 2.43 15.01 -7.08
C SER A 96 3.55 13.98 -6.97
N ASP A 97 4.31 14.00 -5.88
CA ASP A 97 5.41 13.05 -5.62
C ASP A 97 4.90 11.64 -5.41
N ILE A 98 3.74 11.48 -4.77
CA ILE A 98 3.07 10.19 -4.60
C ILE A 98 2.48 9.72 -5.92
N ALA A 99 1.86 10.62 -6.68
CA ALA A 99 1.34 10.31 -8.01
C ALA A 99 2.42 9.81 -8.99
N ALA A 100 3.69 10.21 -8.80
CA ALA A 100 4.82 9.77 -9.62
C ALA A 100 5.18 8.27 -9.45
N TYR A 101 4.69 7.60 -8.41
CA TYR A 101 4.84 6.14 -8.26
C TYR A 101 3.84 5.33 -9.08
N ALA A 102 2.80 5.95 -9.61
CA ALA A 102 1.80 5.29 -10.44
C ALA A 102 2.29 5.06 -11.86
N GLN A 103 1.64 4.16 -12.61
CA GLN A 103 1.91 3.92 -14.03
C GLN A 103 1.16 4.93 -14.92
N ARG A 104 0.02 5.42 -14.45
CA ARG A 104 -0.88 6.33 -15.16
C ARG A 104 -1.50 7.29 -14.17
N ASN A 105 -1.61 8.55 -14.55
CA ASN A 105 -2.28 9.57 -13.78
C ASN A 105 -3.48 10.13 -14.53
N VAL A 106 -4.61 10.23 -13.83
CA VAL A 106 -5.81 10.91 -14.29
C VAL A 106 -6.02 12.12 -13.40
N VAL A 107 -5.86 13.31 -13.96
CA VAL A 107 -6.00 14.57 -13.23
C VAL A 107 -7.45 15.06 -13.35
N LEU A 108 -8.09 15.22 -12.18
CA LEU A 108 -9.47 15.67 -12.07
C LEU A 108 -9.52 17.08 -11.48
N ARG A 109 -10.41 17.91 -12.00
CA ARG A 109 -10.74 19.22 -11.44
C ARG A 109 -12.22 19.54 -11.70
N ASP A 110 -12.92 19.95 -10.67
CA ASP A 110 -14.34 20.34 -10.73
C ASP A 110 -15.24 19.25 -11.40
N GLY A 111 -14.94 17.98 -11.13
CA GLY A 111 -15.66 16.83 -11.70
C GLY A 111 -15.31 16.49 -13.15
N LEU A 112 -14.34 17.18 -13.75
CA LEU A 112 -13.91 16.94 -15.13
C LEU A 112 -12.50 16.35 -15.19
N VAL A 113 -12.25 15.47 -16.16
CA VAL A 113 -10.91 14.97 -16.46
C VAL A 113 -10.17 16.07 -17.24
N LEU A 114 -9.13 16.63 -16.63
CA LEU A 114 -8.28 17.62 -17.26
C LEU A 114 -7.14 16.98 -18.07
N ASN A 115 -6.59 15.89 -17.55
CA ASN A 115 -5.45 15.22 -18.18
C ASN A 115 -5.49 13.72 -17.84
N ASP A 116 -4.95 12.90 -18.72
CA ASP A 116 -4.84 11.45 -18.60
C ASP A 116 -3.58 11.01 -19.34
N PHE A 117 -2.58 10.54 -18.61
CA PHE A 117 -1.26 10.24 -19.18
C PHE A 117 -0.54 9.10 -18.45
N ALA A 118 0.28 8.37 -19.20
CA ALA A 118 1.23 7.44 -18.63
C ALA A 118 2.41 8.18 -18.01
N VAL A 119 2.90 7.72 -16.87
CA VAL A 119 4.08 8.29 -16.19
C VAL A 119 5.34 7.75 -16.88
N ALA A 120 6.05 8.60 -17.62
CA ALA A 120 7.23 8.22 -18.41
C ALA A 120 8.41 7.76 -17.54
N GLU A 121 8.65 8.49 -16.43
CA GLU A 121 9.72 8.17 -15.47
C GLU A 121 9.12 7.83 -14.11
N ARG A 122 8.58 6.62 -14.02
CA ARG A 122 7.96 6.14 -12.80
C ARG A 122 8.96 6.02 -11.66
N ARG A 123 8.66 6.64 -10.52
CA ARG A 123 9.45 6.46 -9.30
C ARG A 123 9.38 5.01 -8.82
N ASN A 124 10.49 4.50 -8.29
CA ASN A 124 10.60 3.15 -7.74
C ASN A 124 10.93 3.24 -6.25
N ALA A 125 10.00 2.77 -5.42
CA ALA A 125 10.12 2.88 -3.98
C ALA A 125 11.30 2.06 -3.42
N VAL A 126 11.61 0.91 -3.99
CA VAL A 126 12.75 0.08 -3.55
C VAL A 126 14.06 0.83 -3.77
N VAL A 127 14.25 1.38 -4.97
CA VAL A 127 15.46 2.16 -5.32
C VAL A 127 15.61 3.39 -4.43
N GLU A 128 14.52 4.07 -4.13
CA GLU A 128 14.55 5.25 -3.26
C GLU A 128 14.86 4.91 -1.81
N MET A 129 14.32 3.81 -1.30
CA MET A 129 14.64 3.33 0.04
C MET A 129 16.11 2.94 0.17
N GLU A 130 16.69 2.32 -0.85
CA GLU A 130 18.12 2.00 -0.89
C GLU A 130 18.99 3.26 -0.82
N ARG A 131 18.64 4.29 -1.61
CA ARG A 131 19.34 5.60 -1.59
C ARG A 131 19.28 6.26 -0.22
N LEU A 132 18.12 6.28 0.42
CA LEU A 132 17.96 6.84 1.77
C LEU A 132 18.81 6.11 2.80
N THR A 133 18.92 4.78 2.66
CA THR A 133 19.72 3.97 3.59
C THR A 133 21.23 4.21 3.40
N THR A 134 21.67 4.41 2.17
CA THR A 134 23.08 4.68 1.83
C THR A 134 23.49 6.07 2.34
N SER A 135 22.71 7.11 2.06
CA SER A 135 22.99 8.48 2.53
C SER A 135 23.09 8.56 4.05
N ALA A 136 22.24 7.85 4.78
CA ALA A 136 22.28 7.82 6.24
C ALA A 136 23.52 7.08 6.82
N ARG A 137 24.24 6.30 6.02
CA ARG A 137 25.50 5.64 6.41
C ARG A 137 26.73 6.52 6.17
N ASP A 138 26.69 7.36 5.13
CA ASP A 138 27.81 8.23 4.76
C ASP A 138 27.90 9.48 5.66
N GLU A 139 26.84 9.80 6.40
CA GLU A 139 26.80 10.92 7.37
C GLU A 139 27.28 10.54 8.80
N ARG A 140 27.74 9.30 9.03
CA ARG A 140 28.27 8.83 10.32
C ARG A 140 29.76 8.56 10.27
#